data_6319c5a5b7b954816430d4799faef236
#
_entry.id   6319c5a5b7b954816430d4799faef236
#
_cell.length_a   1.000
_cell.length_b   1.000
_cell.length_c   1.000
_cell.angle_alpha   90.00
_cell.angle_beta   90.00
_cell.angle_gamma   90.00
#
_symmetry.space_group_name_H-M   'P 1'
#
loop_
_entity.id
_entity.type
_entity.pdbx_description
1 polymer ?
#
loop_
_entity_poly.entity_id
_entity_poly.type
_entity_poly.pdbx_seq_one_letter_code
_entity_poly.pdbx_strand_id
1 'polypeptide(L)'
;EGVNKAGKPGVAANVVRTIHITMSDKNRFSPNSVKVKQGETIRFVVKNVGKKKHEMVIGSVEDIKAHNEMMQRFPGMEHDEPNMVDLESGQKGEIIWQFTEVGQFQFACLVTGHFEAGMKGVITVVKPSTNVKAKVQTPVDHSTHQH
;
A
#
# COMPACT_ATOMS: atom_id res chain seq x y z
N GLU A 1 -2.61 7.68 19.01
CA GLU A 1 -2.23 6.98 17.92
C GLU A 1 -2.02 5.51 18.13
N GLY A 2 -2.80 4.69 17.58
CA GLY A 2 -2.71 3.27 17.74
C GLY A 2 -1.68 2.63 16.82
N VAL A 3 -1.49 1.34 17.01
CA VAL A 3 -0.65 0.55 16.14
C VAL A 3 -1.36 0.37 14.80
N ASN A 4 -0.65 0.60 13.70
CA ASN A 4 -1.20 0.40 12.37
C ASN A 4 -1.15 -1.10 12.06
N LYS A 5 -2.31 -1.73 11.90
CA LYS A 5 -2.37 -3.17 11.66
C LYS A 5 -1.83 -3.57 10.30
N ALA A 6 -1.76 -2.62 9.36
CA ALA A 6 -1.19 -2.93 8.05
C ALA A 6 0.32 -3.13 8.11
N GLY A 7 0.98 -2.71 9.19
CA GLY A 7 2.41 -2.89 9.33
C GLY A 7 3.08 -1.67 9.95
N LYS A 8 4.26 -1.34 9.46
CA LYS A 8 5.06 -0.27 10.03
C LYS A 8 5.94 0.37 8.96
N PRO A 9 6.46 1.56 9.23
CA PRO A 9 7.40 2.19 8.28
C PRO A 9 8.59 1.28 8.02
N GLY A 10 8.98 1.18 6.76
CA GLY A 10 10.10 0.35 6.35
C GLY A 10 11.37 1.16 6.21
N VAL A 11 12.47 0.45 6.09
CA VAL A 11 13.79 1.03 5.89
C VAL A 11 14.16 0.89 4.42
N ALA A 12 14.63 1.96 3.80
CA ALA A 12 14.91 1.97 2.36
C ALA A 12 15.87 0.86 1.96
N ALA A 13 16.87 0.56 2.82
CA ALA A 13 17.85 -0.49 2.52
C ALA A 13 17.21 -1.88 2.46
N ASN A 14 16.02 -2.07 3.02
CA ASN A 14 15.37 -3.37 3.07
C ASN A 14 14.31 -3.54 1.98
N VAL A 15 14.14 -2.56 1.10
CA VAL A 15 13.14 -2.63 0.03
C VAL A 15 13.48 -3.78 -0.90
N VAL A 16 12.51 -4.68 -1.10
CA VAL A 16 12.69 -5.83 -1.98
C VAL A 16 11.97 -5.64 -3.31
N ARG A 17 11.08 -4.65 -3.40
CA ARG A 17 10.29 -4.45 -4.60
C ARG A 17 9.72 -3.03 -4.61
N THR A 18 9.59 -2.47 -5.81
CA THR A 18 8.98 -1.15 -6.01
C THR A 18 7.69 -1.33 -6.78
N ILE A 19 6.62 -0.69 -6.32
CA ILE A 19 5.32 -0.73 -6.98
C ILE A 19 4.95 0.70 -7.33
N HIS A 20 4.64 0.92 -8.61
CA HIS A 20 4.25 2.25 -9.10
C HIS A 20 2.73 2.35 -9.14
N ILE A 21 2.21 3.41 -8.52
CA ILE A 21 0.77 3.64 -8.47
C ILE A 21 0.48 5.04 -8.95
N THR A 22 -0.52 5.18 -9.83
CA THR A 22 -0.98 6.50 -10.25
C THR A 22 -2.34 6.81 -9.66
N MET A 23 -2.60 8.09 -9.45
CA MET A 23 -3.88 8.60 -8.96
C MET A 23 -4.45 9.54 -10.01
N SER A 24 -5.73 9.40 -10.34
CA SER A 24 -6.36 10.18 -11.39
C SER A 24 -7.59 10.92 -10.87
N ASP A 25 -8.03 11.92 -11.65
CA ASP A 25 -9.24 12.69 -11.32
C ASP A 25 -10.53 11.89 -11.52
N LYS A 26 -10.42 10.67 -12.04
CA LYS A 26 -11.56 9.75 -12.06
C LYS A 26 -11.78 9.11 -10.69
N ASN A 27 -11.01 9.53 -9.70
CA ASN A 27 -11.03 9.00 -8.34
C ASN A 27 -10.65 7.54 -8.34
N ARG A 28 -9.52 7.24 -8.98
CA ARG A 28 -9.03 5.86 -9.10
C ARG A 28 -7.54 5.80 -8.85
N PHE A 29 -7.13 4.67 -8.29
CA PHE A 29 -5.72 4.26 -8.25
C PHE A 29 -5.49 3.24 -9.36
N SER A 30 -4.32 3.27 -9.95
CA SER A 30 -3.93 2.27 -10.94
C SER A 30 -2.51 1.82 -10.66
N PRO A 31 -2.28 0.53 -10.33
CA PRO A 31 -3.27 -0.51 -10.07
C PRO A 31 -4.03 -0.27 -8.77
N ASN A 32 -5.18 -0.91 -8.63
CA ASN A 32 -5.98 -0.79 -7.41
C ASN A 32 -6.00 -2.08 -6.59
N SER A 33 -5.13 -3.01 -6.92
CA SER A 33 -5.01 -4.27 -6.19
C SER A 33 -3.54 -4.70 -6.23
N VAL A 34 -2.98 -4.97 -5.07
CA VAL A 34 -1.57 -5.27 -4.92
C VAL A 34 -1.44 -6.49 -4.01
N LYS A 35 -0.51 -7.39 -4.35
CA LYS A 35 -0.25 -8.58 -3.56
C LYS A 35 1.20 -8.55 -3.09
N VAL A 36 1.40 -8.73 -1.79
CA VAL A 36 2.74 -8.72 -1.20
C VAL A 36 2.86 -9.89 -0.24
N LYS A 37 4.08 -10.19 0.19
CA LYS A 37 4.33 -11.26 1.15
C LYS A 37 4.58 -10.69 2.53
N GLN A 38 4.15 -11.42 3.54
CA GLN A 38 4.38 -11.04 4.92
C GLN A 38 5.87 -10.82 5.16
N GLY A 39 6.19 -9.70 5.79
CA GLY A 39 7.58 -9.34 6.11
C GLY A 39 8.27 -8.50 5.05
N GLU A 40 7.69 -8.41 3.84
CA GLU A 40 8.31 -7.61 2.78
C GLU A 40 8.23 -6.13 3.07
N THR A 41 9.29 -5.42 2.71
CA THR A 41 9.31 -3.96 2.70
C THR A 41 9.18 -3.52 1.25
N ILE A 42 8.17 -2.72 0.99
CA ILE A 42 7.80 -2.29 -0.37
C ILE A 42 7.99 -0.78 -0.48
N ARG A 43 8.54 -0.35 -1.60
CA ARG A 43 8.53 1.07 -1.96
C ARG A 43 7.37 1.31 -2.90
N PHE A 44 6.42 2.13 -2.48
CA PHE A 44 5.38 2.61 -3.38
C PHE A 44 5.80 3.96 -3.94
N VAL A 45 5.90 4.04 -5.25
CA VAL A 45 6.13 5.30 -5.94
C VAL A 45 4.77 5.75 -6.47
N VAL A 46 4.27 6.85 -5.94
CA VAL A 46 2.91 7.30 -6.19
C VAL A 46 2.98 8.59 -6.99
N LYS A 47 2.23 8.67 -8.07
CA LYS A 47 2.19 9.88 -8.89
C LYS A 47 0.75 10.35 -9.07
N ASN A 48 0.52 11.63 -8.86
CA ASN A 48 -0.76 12.24 -9.13
C ASN A 48 -0.77 12.73 -10.57
N VAL A 49 -1.47 11.99 -11.43
CA VAL A 49 -1.56 12.37 -12.85
C VAL A 49 -2.79 13.21 -13.13
N GLY A 50 -3.59 13.52 -12.11
CA GLY A 50 -4.75 14.37 -12.24
C GLY A 50 -4.42 15.84 -12.03
N LYS A 51 -5.44 16.68 -12.04
CA LYS A 51 -5.28 18.11 -11.80
C LYS A 51 -5.67 18.49 -10.38
N LYS A 52 -6.44 17.64 -9.72
CA LYS A 52 -6.86 17.86 -8.34
C LYS A 52 -5.87 17.24 -7.38
N LYS A 53 -5.90 17.71 -6.15
CA LYS A 53 -5.10 17.10 -5.09
C LYS A 53 -5.62 15.70 -4.78
N HIS A 54 -4.71 14.77 -4.59
CA HIS A 54 -5.02 13.40 -4.20
C HIS A 54 -4.03 12.95 -3.15
N GLU A 55 -4.45 11.99 -2.34
CA GLU A 55 -3.54 11.40 -1.35
C GLU A 55 -3.68 9.88 -1.36
N MET A 56 -2.68 9.21 -0.84
CA MET A 56 -2.73 7.76 -0.66
C MET A 56 -2.35 7.46 0.78
N VAL A 57 -3.24 6.76 1.48
CA VAL A 57 -3.04 6.35 2.87
C VAL A 57 -3.15 4.83 2.93
N ILE A 58 -2.21 4.18 3.60
CA ILE A 58 -2.23 2.72 3.78
C ILE A 58 -2.70 2.42 5.20
N GLY A 59 -3.62 1.48 5.34
CA GLY A 59 -4.08 1.07 6.67
C GLY A 59 -5.01 -0.13 6.61
N SER A 60 -5.45 -0.56 7.78
CA SER A 60 -6.52 -1.55 7.86
C SER A 60 -7.82 -0.89 7.42
N VAL A 61 -8.83 -1.72 7.15
CA VAL A 61 -10.15 -1.20 6.79
C VAL A 61 -10.67 -0.28 7.88
N GLU A 62 -10.49 -0.67 9.14
CA GLU A 62 -10.96 0.13 10.27
C GLU A 62 -10.19 1.44 10.41
N ASP A 63 -8.86 1.38 10.22
CA ASP A 63 -8.05 2.59 10.32
C ASP A 63 -8.42 3.59 9.24
N ILE A 64 -8.62 3.11 8.02
CA ILE A 64 -9.00 3.96 6.89
C ILE A 64 -10.36 4.61 7.17
N LYS A 65 -11.31 3.81 7.66
CA LYS A 65 -12.64 4.33 7.96
C LYS A 65 -12.59 5.42 9.03
N ALA A 66 -11.84 5.18 10.09
CA ALA A 66 -11.73 6.16 11.18
C ALA A 66 -11.05 7.44 10.70
N HIS A 67 -10.00 7.30 9.89
CA HIS A 67 -9.30 8.44 9.35
C HIS A 67 -10.18 9.25 8.42
N ASN A 68 -10.97 8.56 7.59
CA ASN A 68 -11.91 9.24 6.69
C ASN A 68 -12.95 10.04 7.46
N GLU A 69 -13.48 9.48 8.54
CA GLU A 69 -14.43 10.17 9.38
C GLU A 69 -13.83 11.42 10.00
N MET A 70 -12.58 11.31 10.46
CA MET A 70 -11.89 12.46 11.01
C MET A 70 -11.66 13.55 9.97
N MET A 71 -11.31 13.15 8.74
CA MET A 71 -11.10 14.11 7.67
C MET A 71 -12.39 14.83 7.29
N GLN A 72 -13.53 14.16 7.40
CA GLN A 72 -14.82 14.80 7.14
C GLN A 72 -15.16 15.84 8.19
N ARG A 73 -14.76 15.60 9.45
CA ARG A 73 -15.00 16.56 10.52
C ARG A 73 -14.04 17.74 10.45
N PHE A 74 -12.81 17.48 10.01
CA PHE A 74 -11.77 18.49 10.02
C PHE A 74 -11.07 18.53 8.67
N PRO A 75 -11.78 18.95 7.61
CA PRO A 75 -11.28 18.79 6.24
C PRO A 75 -10.03 19.60 5.94
N GLY A 76 -9.76 20.65 6.70
CA GLY A 76 -8.55 21.44 6.47
C GLY A 76 -7.34 20.98 7.24
N MET A 77 -7.47 19.93 8.04
CA MET A 77 -6.36 19.46 8.85
C MET A 77 -5.35 18.72 7.99
N GLU A 78 -4.10 19.07 8.14
CA GLU A 78 -3.03 18.42 7.43
C GLU A 78 -2.40 17.33 8.28
N HIS A 79 -2.00 16.26 7.64
CA HIS A 79 -1.33 15.13 8.28
C HIS A 79 -0.06 14.83 7.52
N ASP A 80 0.96 14.43 8.25
CA ASP A 80 2.23 14.05 7.66
C ASP A 80 2.69 12.79 8.36
N GLU A 81 2.23 11.64 7.89
CA GLU A 81 2.50 10.36 8.53
C GLU A 81 3.22 9.44 7.55
N PRO A 82 4.02 8.48 8.06
CA PRO A 82 4.83 7.64 7.18
C PRO A 82 4.02 6.70 6.28
N ASN A 83 2.74 6.48 6.58
CA ASN A 83 1.89 5.61 5.79
C ASN A 83 1.09 6.37 4.73
N MET A 84 1.43 7.63 4.45
CA MET A 84 0.65 8.41 3.50
C MET A 84 1.51 9.38 2.72
N VAL A 85 1.00 9.79 1.56
CA VAL A 85 1.52 10.91 0.78
C VAL A 85 0.36 11.77 0.32
N ASP A 86 0.59 13.07 0.31
CA ASP A 86 -0.34 14.11 -0.14
C ASP A 86 0.30 14.75 -1.37
N LEU A 87 -0.36 14.67 -2.51
CA LEU A 87 0.27 15.11 -3.76
C LEU A 87 -0.63 16.08 -4.50
N GLU A 88 -0.06 17.21 -4.87
CA GLU A 88 -0.70 18.13 -5.79
C GLU A 88 -0.55 17.62 -7.22
N SER A 89 -1.21 18.31 -8.15
CA SER A 89 -1.17 17.91 -9.55
C SER A 89 0.26 17.72 -10.05
N GLY A 90 0.52 16.59 -10.67
CA GLY A 90 1.81 16.28 -11.27
C GLY A 90 2.91 15.88 -10.32
N GLN A 91 2.65 15.91 -9.01
CA GLN A 91 3.67 15.56 -8.03
C GLN A 91 3.81 14.06 -7.87
N LYS A 92 5.00 13.67 -7.42
CA LYS A 92 5.33 12.27 -7.16
C LYS A 92 5.88 12.18 -5.75
N GLY A 93 5.51 11.11 -5.05
CA GLY A 93 6.01 10.85 -3.72
C GLY A 93 6.20 9.37 -3.51
N GLU A 94 6.67 8.98 -2.32
CA GLU A 94 6.84 7.56 -2.05
C GLU A 94 6.49 7.23 -0.62
N ILE A 95 6.07 5.97 -0.44
CA ILE A 95 5.82 5.38 0.87
C ILE A 95 6.68 4.12 0.92
N ILE A 96 7.50 3.97 1.97
CA ILE A 96 8.25 2.75 2.21
C ILE A 96 7.63 2.07 3.41
N TRP A 97 7.07 0.89 3.19
CA TRP A 97 6.22 0.25 4.19
C TRP A 97 6.52 -1.24 4.29
N GLN A 98 6.62 -1.74 5.52
CA GLN A 98 6.81 -3.16 5.77
C GLN A 98 5.49 -3.76 6.24
N PHE A 99 5.05 -4.81 5.53
CA PHE A 99 3.80 -5.50 5.85
C PHE A 99 4.11 -6.64 6.80
N THR A 100 3.63 -6.53 8.03
CA THR A 100 4.01 -7.47 9.10
C THR A 100 2.98 -8.56 9.36
N GLU A 101 1.74 -8.39 8.86
CA GLU A 101 0.68 -9.34 9.15
C GLU A 101 -0.01 -9.78 7.87
N VAL A 102 -0.36 -11.07 7.82
CA VAL A 102 -1.16 -11.63 6.74
C VAL A 102 -2.59 -11.09 6.84
N GLY A 103 -3.20 -10.81 5.70
CA GLY A 103 -4.57 -10.33 5.66
C GLY A 103 -4.80 -9.38 4.50
N GLN A 104 -5.94 -8.72 4.52
CA GLN A 104 -6.27 -7.71 3.53
C GLN A 104 -6.29 -6.35 4.19
N PHE A 105 -5.63 -5.40 3.52
CA PHE A 105 -5.55 -4.03 3.98
C PHE A 105 -5.96 -3.13 2.83
N GLN A 106 -6.01 -1.83 3.07
CA GLN A 106 -6.47 -0.89 2.07
C GLN A 106 -5.44 0.19 1.83
N PHE A 107 -5.51 0.78 0.65
CA PHE A 107 -5.00 2.12 0.45
C PHE A 107 -6.15 2.97 -0.10
N ALA A 108 -6.16 4.25 0.27
CA ALA A 108 -7.32 5.08 -0.01
C ALA A 108 -6.92 6.54 -0.14
N CYS A 109 -7.70 7.27 -0.91
CA CYS A 109 -7.60 8.73 -0.97
C CYS A 109 -8.69 9.29 -0.06
N LEU A 110 -8.29 10.07 0.94
CA LEU A 110 -9.21 10.59 1.93
C LEU A 110 -9.46 12.10 1.77
N VAL A 111 -9.09 12.65 0.62
CA VAL A 111 -9.57 13.99 0.25
C VAL A 111 -11.09 13.93 0.23
N THR A 112 -11.73 14.96 0.79
CA THR A 112 -13.17 14.97 1.01
C THR A 112 -13.94 14.52 -0.23
N GLY A 113 -14.76 13.49 -0.07
CA GLY A 113 -15.60 12.96 -1.15
C GLY A 113 -14.94 11.92 -2.03
N HIS A 114 -13.62 11.81 -2.03
CA HIS A 114 -12.95 10.89 -2.95
C HIS A 114 -13.10 9.43 -2.54
N PHE A 115 -13.06 9.15 -1.25
CA PHE A 115 -13.24 7.78 -0.76
C PHE A 115 -14.64 7.28 -1.10
N GLU A 116 -15.65 8.09 -0.89
CA GLU A 116 -17.03 7.72 -1.18
C GLU A 116 -17.24 7.52 -2.68
N ALA A 117 -16.44 8.18 -3.51
CA ALA A 117 -16.52 8.00 -4.96
C ALA A 117 -15.79 6.73 -5.41
N GLY A 118 -15.17 5.98 -4.50
CA GLY A 118 -14.54 4.71 -4.82
C GLY A 118 -13.03 4.77 -4.95
N MET A 119 -12.40 5.84 -4.51
CA MET A 119 -10.95 5.97 -4.66
C MET A 119 -10.22 5.18 -3.58
N LYS A 120 -10.11 3.89 -3.80
CA LYS A 120 -9.48 2.97 -2.85
C LYS A 120 -8.95 1.74 -3.60
N GLY A 121 -8.05 1.04 -2.94
CA GLY A 121 -7.48 -0.20 -3.45
C GLY A 121 -7.27 -1.19 -2.34
N VAL A 122 -6.86 -2.39 -2.71
CA VAL A 122 -6.69 -3.51 -1.79
C VAL A 122 -5.25 -3.97 -1.81
N ILE A 123 -4.70 -4.23 -0.63
CA ILE A 123 -3.40 -4.88 -0.48
C ILE A 123 -3.65 -6.22 0.18
N THR A 124 -3.28 -7.30 -0.51
CA THR A 124 -3.39 -8.64 0.04
C THR A 124 -2.01 -9.09 0.48
N VAL A 125 -1.85 -9.37 1.77
CA VAL A 125 -0.59 -9.83 2.34
C VAL A 125 -0.73 -11.32 2.58
N VAL A 126 0.13 -12.11 1.93
CA VAL A 126 0.08 -13.57 2.02
C VAL A 126 1.30 -14.08 2.77
N LYS A 127 1.23 -15.31 3.25
CA LYS A 127 2.37 -15.93 3.90
C LYS A 127 3.52 -16.08 2.92
N PRO A 128 4.77 -15.93 3.37
CA PRO A 128 5.90 -16.17 2.48
C PRO A 128 5.90 -17.63 2.05
N SER A 129 6.36 -17.87 0.81
CA SER A 129 6.51 -19.23 0.32
C SER A 129 7.65 -19.91 1.07
N THR A 130 7.43 -21.15 1.53
CA THR A 130 8.45 -21.90 2.24
C THR A 130 9.03 -23.03 1.42
N ASN A 131 8.76 -23.15 0.20
CA ASN A 131 9.26 -24.24 -0.66
C ASN A 131 10.52 -23.92 -1.34
N VAL A 132 9.85 -23.89 -0.92
CA VAL A 132 10.47 -23.59 -1.40
C VAL A 132 11.20 -24.05 -1.69
N LYS A 133 11.05 -24.17 -1.38
CA LYS A 133 11.51 -24.27 -1.47
C LYS A 133 11.85 -24.56 -2.04
N ALA A 134 11.61 -24.71 -1.89
CA ALA A 134 11.91 -24.67 -2.25
C ALA A 134 12.04 -24.98 -2.81
N LYS A 135 11.99 -25.23 -2.67
CA LYS A 135 12.20 -25.16 -3.13
C LYS A 135 12.52 -25.18 -3.66
N VAL A 136 12.68 -25.79 -3.54
CA VAL A 136 13.15 -25.52 -3.97
C VAL A 136 13.34 -25.79 -4.46
N GLN A 137 13.47 -26.11 -4.57
CA GLN A 137 13.86 -26.05 -4.93
C GLN A 137 14.09 -26.40 -5.41
N THR A 138 14.24 -27.19 -5.58
CA THR A 138 14.70 -27.34 -5.97
C THR A 138 14.75 -27.85 -6.57
N PRO A 139 15.03 -28.35 -6.84
CA PRO A 139 15.32 -28.60 -7.34
C PRO A 139 15.16 -29.09 -7.83
N VAL A 140 15.42 -29.89 -7.98
CA VAL A 140 15.61 -29.99 -8.29
C VAL A 140 15.29 -30.48 -8.56
N ASP A 141 15.41 -31.02 -8.84
CA ASP A 141 15.51 -31.23 -9.07
C ASP A 141 15.03 -31.78 -9.27
N HIS A 142 15.52 -32.06 -9.56
CA HIS A 142 15.52 -32.30 -9.91
C HIS A 142 15.09 -33.01 -9.88
N SER A 143 15.44 -33.85 -10.13
CA SER A 143 15.68 -34.04 -10.24
C SER A 143 15.15 -34.54 -10.01
N THR A 144 15.47 -34.96 -10.36
CA THR A 144 15.54 -34.98 -10.17
C THR A 144 14.91 -35.27 -9.78
N HIS A 145 15.30 -35.29 -10.04
CA HIS A 145 15.16 -35.08 -9.82
C HIS A 145 14.44 -35.43 -9.44
N GLN A 146 14.73 -35.92 -9.68
CA GLN A 146 14.68 -35.71 -9.55
C GLN A 146 14.09 -35.56 -9.29
N HIS A 147 14.40 -36.54 -9.57
CA HIS A 147 14.47 -35.99 -9.42
C HIS A 147 13.95 -35.84 -9.18
#